data_a9f4dc5d4b95d3632ef257ac2d6433ff
#
_entry.id   a9f4dc5d4b95d3632ef257ac2d6433ff
#
_cell.length_a   1.000
_cell.length_b   1.000
_cell.length_c   1.000
_cell.angle_alpha   90.00
_cell.angle_beta   90.00
_cell.angle_gamma   90.00
#
_symmetry.space_group_name_H-M   'P 1'
#
loop_
_entity.id
_entity.type
_entity.pdbx_description
1 polymer ?
#
loop_
_entity_poly.entity_id
_entity_poly.type
_entity_poly.pdbx_seq_one_letter_code
_entity_poly.pdbx_strand_id
1 'polypeptide(L)'
;MGGVPVGRRNLFSDRRRAVLGVAGAGAALLMVLMLAAIVNGAMRQVTRYIDTSPADVFVAQRGVTNMHMASSAVPLADLTRIRALPGVAWAEPILYLPDALATAGGRQVAYVVGYVPGQPGGPVSLVRGRAPGPGQVVIDQRVAGSLGLKVGDSVRLLARTWRISGLAGGLTNLANTVAFVRFADLAAARNLSGITSYILAGARGDPARLAHRITAATGLSALTRAQFSAQERALVQDMSAQLLQIMNLAGYLIGLAVIALTLYAATLSRLREAGVMKALGARPVRLANVVLSQALWTVGAALAAALGLTFALAVVLGRTAGNVSVVLDPGSVARVAAGAIILAALGALAPLIRVWRVDPMTVFRR
;
A
#
# COMPACT_ATOMS: atom_id res chain seq x y z
N MET A 1 -34.98 33.16 4.38
CA MET A 1 -35.60 32.42 5.53
C MET A 1 -34.77 31.14 5.73
N GLY A 2 -33.94 31.11 6.74
CA GLY A 2 -33.03 30.00 7.01
C GLY A 2 -33.82 28.74 7.39
N GLY A 3 -33.72 27.72 6.55
CA GLY A 3 -34.32 26.43 6.84
C GLY A 3 -33.64 25.79 8.04
N VAL A 4 -34.41 25.52 9.09
CA VAL A 4 -33.94 24.76 10.26
C VAL A 4 -33.33 23.43 9.76
N PRO A 5 -32.11 23.04 10.19
CA PRO A 5 -31.44 21.82 9.73
C PRO A 5 -32.12 20.59 10.34
N VAL A 6 -33.30 20.25 9.85
CA VAL A 6 -34.17 19.15 10.35
C VAL A 6 -33.42 17.82 10.24
N GLY A 7 -32.60 17.63 9.21
CA GLY A 7 -31.82 16.40 9.02
C GLY A 7 -30.82 16.13 10.15
N ARG A 8 -30.11 17.17 10.64
CA ARG A 8 -29.15 17.04 11.75
C ARG A 8 -29.85 16.78 13.08
N ARG A 9 -30.96 17.46 13.34
CA ARG A 9 -31.75 17.29 14.59
C ARG A 9 -32.41 15.91 14.65
N ASN A 10 -32.80 15.36 13.49
CA ASN A 10 -33.38 14.05 13.37
C ASN A 10 -32.38 12.90 13.64
N LEU A 11 -31.11 13.08 13.30
CA LEU A 11 -30.06 12.09 13.59
C LEU A 11 -29.88 11.90 15.11
N PHE A 12 -29.97 12.99 15.89
CA PHE A 12 -29.72 12.96 17.33
C PHE A 12 -30.95 12.61 18.17
N SER A 13 -32.15 12.51 17.58
CA SER A 13 -33.37 12.18 18.31
C SER A 13 -33.49 10.69 18.65
N ASP A 14 -32.88 9.79 17.85
CA ASP A 14 -32.78 8.34 18.13
C ASP A 14 -31.31 7.91 18.15
N ARG A 15 -30.63 8.22 19.26
CA ARG A 15 -29.18 8.02 19.43
C ARG A 15 -28.75 6.58 19.18
N ARG A 16 -29.54 5.58 19.60
CA ARG A 16 -29.18 4.17 19.43
C ARG A 16 -29.12 3.78 17.96
N ARG A 17 -30.11 4.17 17.17
CA ARG A 17 -30.13 3.88 15.72
C ARG A 17 -29.08 4.67 14.96
N ALA A 18 -28.85 5.93 15.32
CA ALA A 18 -27.79 6.73 14.71
C ALA A 18 -26.41 6.10 14.97
N VAL A 19 -26.12 5.68 16.19
CA VAL A 19 -24.85 5.00 16.56
C VAL A 19 -24.71 3.68 15.79
N LEU A 20 -25.75 2.85 15.74
CA LEU A 20 -25.69 1.59 14.97
C LEU A 20 -25.46 1.82 13.47
N GLY A 21 -26.10 2.83 12.88
CA GLY A 21 -25.90 3.20 11.49
C GLY A 21 -24.50 3.71 11.20
N VAL A 22 -23.99 4.61 12.05
CA VAL A 22 -22.63 5.13 11.94
C VAL A 22 -21.60 4.03 12.18
N ALA A 23 -21.81 3.15 13.17
CA ALA A 23 -20.90 2.05 13.48
C ALA A 23 -20.85 1.02 12.32
N GLY A 24 -22.00 0.61 11.80
CA GLY A 24 -22.07 -0.35 10.71
C GLY A 24 -21.48 0.20 9.40
N ALA A 25 -21.89 1.41 8.98
CA ALA A 25 -21.30 2.07 7.82
C ALA A 25 -19.81 2.38 8.04
N GLY A 26 -19.44 2.80 9.25
CA GLY A 26 -18.06 3.06 9.64
C GLY A 26 -17.17 1.83 9.59
N ALA A 27 -17.67 0.66 10.03
CA ALA A 27 -16.95 -0.61 9.94
C ALA A 27 -16.69 -1.01 8.48
N ALA A 28 -17.68 -0.85 7.59
CA ALA A 28 -17.51 -1.13 6.17
C ALA A 28 -16.48 -0.18 5.51
N LEU A 29 -16.57 1.13 5.80
CA LEU A 29 -15.61 2.11 5.30
C LEU A 29 -14.21 1.91 5.90
N LEU A 30 -14.10 1.53 7.18
CA LEU A 30 -12.85 1.17 7.83
C LEU A 30 -12.17 0.01 7.10
N MET A 31 -12.91 -1.04 6.75
CA MET A 31 -12.38 -2.19 6.02
C MET A 31 -11.78 -1.76 4.67
N VAL A 32 -12.50 -0.94 3.90
CA VAL A 32 -12.03 -0.43 2.60
C VAL A 32 -10.80 0.47 2.77
N LEU A 33 -10.81 1.38 3.75
CA LEU A 33 -9.69 2.29 4.04
C LEU A 33 -8.45 1.52 4.51
N MET A 34 -8.60 0.56 5.42
CA MET A 34 -7.50 -0.27 5.92
C MET A 34 -6.88 -1.08 4.80
N LEU A 35 -7.71 -1.72 3.96
CA LEU A 35 -7.20 -2.48 2.82
C LEU A 35 -6.40 -1.57 1.88
N ALA A 36 -6.94 -0.42 1.49
CA ALA A 36 -6.25 0.55 0.65
C ALA A 36 -4.93 1.02 1.30
N ALA A 37 -4.94 1.30 2.61
CA ALA A 37 -3.77 1.77 3.33
C ALA A 37 -2.67 0.71 3.48
N ILE A 38 -3.03 -0.56 3.69
CA ILE A 38 -2.09 -1.70 3.72
C ILE A 38 -1.46 -1.89 2.34
N VAL A 39 -2.27 -1.87 1.28
CA VAL A 39 -1.77 -2.02 -0.10
C VAL A 39 -0.83 -0.88 -0.47
N ASN A 40 -1.20 0.38 -0.19
CA ASN A 40 -0.32 1.52 -0.43
C ASN A 40 0.99 1.39 0.36
N GLY A 41 0.92 0.91 1.60
CA GLY A 41 2.09 0.62 2.41
C GLY A 41 2.99 -0.46 1.80
N ALA A 42 2.39 -1.57 1.34
CA ALA A 42 3.11 -2.65 0.68
C ALA A 42 3.79 -2.17 -0.61
N MET A 43 3.09 -1.37 -1.45
CA MET A 43 3.66 -0.79 -2.68
C MET A 43 4.89 0.07 -2.41
N ARG A 44 4.86 0.90 -1.36
CA ARG A 44 6.02 1.71 -0.96
C ARG A 44 7.19 0.87 -0.43
N GLN A 45 6.88 -0.25 0.20
CA GLN A 45 7.92 -1.16 0.72
C GLN A 45 8.59 -1.97 -0.38
N VAL A 46 7.84 -2.41 -1.40
CA VAL A 46 8.39 -3.18 -2.53
C VAL A 46 9.45 -2.39 -3.28
N THR A 47 9.23 -1.12 -3.53
CA THR A 47 10.19 -0.27 -4.28
C THR A 47 11.23 0.39 -3.39
N ARG A 48 11.22 0.18 -2.08
CA ARG A 48 12.06 0.93 -1.16
C ARG A 48 13.56 0.81 -1.44
N TYR A 49 14.05 -0.38 -1.78
CA TYR A 49 15.45 -0.56 -2.16
C TYR A 49 15.81 0.29 -3.39
N ILE A 50 14.93 0.32 -4.39
CA ILE A 50 15.11 1.11 -5.62
C ILE A 50 15.06 2.60 -5.29
N ASP A 51 14.02 3.04 -4.58
CA ASP A 51 13.76 4.45 -4.28
C ASP A 51 14.84 5.08 -3.37
N THR A 52 15.43 4.29 -2.48
CA THR A 52 16.50 4.74 -1.58
C THR A 52 17.91 4.53 -2.14
N SER A 53 18.05 3.82 -3.26
CA SER A 53 19.33 3.63 -3.92
C SER A 53 19.91 4.98 -4.40
N PRO A 54 21.23 5.19 -4.27
CA PRO A 54 21.91 6.36 -4.83
C PRO A 54 22.02 6.31 -6.36
N ALA A 55 21.64 5.19 -7.00
CA ALA A 55 21.67 5.04 -8.46
C ALA A 55 20.62 5.91 -9.13
N ASP A 56 21.01 6.56 -10.23
CA ASP A 56 20.11 7.30 -11.09
C ASP A 56 19.51 6.42 -12.19
N VAL A 57 20.26 5.39 -12.60
CA VAL A 57 19.88 4.45 -13.67
C VAL A 57 20.12 3.02 -13.19
N PHE A 58 19.15 2.16 -13.43
CA PHE A 58 19.21 0.71 -13.23
C PHE A 58 19.32 0.04 -14.61
N VAL A 59 20.36 -0.78 -14.77
CA VAL A 59 20.61 -1.51 -16.02
C VAL A 59 20.39 -2.99 -15.76
N ALA A 60 19.53 -3.59 -16.56
CA ALA A 60 19.13 -4.98 -16.49
C ALA A 60 19.32 -5.68 -17.85
N GLN A 61 19.18 -6.98 -17.86
CA GLN A 61 19.08 -7.75 -19.10
C GLN A 61 17.97 -7.18 -20.00
N ARG A 62 18.16 -7.27 -21.32
CA ARG A 62 17.17 -6.80 -22.30
C ARG A 62 15.78 -7.36 -22.02
N GLY A 63 14.78 -6.49 -21.96
CA GLY A 63 13.39 -6.83 -21.67
C GLY A 63 13.05 -6.94 -20.18
N VAL A 64 14.02 -6.92 -19.27
CA VAL A 64 13.78 -6.92 -17.83
C VAL A 64 13.60 -5.48 -17.34
N THR A 65 12.47 -5.25 -16.68
CA THR A 65 12.06 -3.90 -16.20
C THR A 65 11.70 -3.87 -14.72
N ASN A 66 11.88 -5.00 -14.02
CA ASN A 66 11.55 -5.15 -12.61
C ASN A 66 12.58 -6.03 -11.89
N MET A 67 12.56 -6.02 -10.56
CA MET A 67 13.54 -6.71 -9.71
C MET A 67 12.99 -7.99 -9.07
N HIS A 68 11.69 -8.00 -8.72
CA HIS A 68 11.13 -9.06 -7.89
C HIS A 68 10.59 -10.24 -8.68
N MET A 69 10.13 -10.02 -9.92
CA MET A 69 9.42 -11.04 -10.71
C MET A 69 10.20 -11.52 -11.93
N ALA A 70 11.31 -10.87 -12.27
CA ALA A 70 12.15 -11.26 -13.40
C ALA A 70 13.59 -11.48 -12.95
N SER A 71 14.18 -12.56 -13.40
CA SER A 71 15.62 -12.78 -13.27
C SER A 71 16.36 -11.99 -14.33
N SER A 72 17.45 -11.35 -13.96
CA SER A 72 18.33 -10.61 -14.87
C SER A 72 19.75 -11.14 -14.77
N ALA A 73 20.36 -11.33 -15.93
CA ALA A 73 21.75 -11.75 -16.09
C ALA A 73 22.43 -10.82 -17.09
N VAL A 74 23.26 -9.93 -16.59
CA VAL A 74 24.02 -8.94 -17.37
C VAL A 74 25.48 -9.37 -17.37
N PRO A 75 26.16 -9.45 -18.53
CA PRO A 75 27.61 -9.74 -18.58
C PRO A 75 28.42 -8.67 -17.84
N LEU A 76 29.34 -9.07 -16.99
CA LEU A 76 30.26 -8.13 -16.33
C LEU A 76 31.15 -7.36 -17.33
N ALA A 77 31.35 -7.86 -18.54
CA ALA A 77 32.03 -7.13 -19.61
C ALA A 77 31.30 -5.82 -19.97
N ASP A 78 29.97 -5.78 -19.87
CA ASP A 78 29.21 -4.57 -20.13
C ASP A 78 29.39 -3.48 -19.05
N LEU A 79 29.77 -3.86 -17.82
CA LEU A 79 30.14 -2.89 -16.79
C LEU A 79 31.29 -1.98 -17.24
N THR A 80 32.34 -2.55 -17.85
CA THR A 80 33.47 -1.78 -18.36
C THR A 80 33.03 -0.86 -19.50
N ARG A 81 32.18 -1.36 -20.40
CA ARG A 81 31.61 -0.55 -21.49
C ARG A 81 30.77 0.63 -20.94
N ILE A 82 29.91 0.35 -19.96
CA ILE A 82 29.07 1.38 -19.35
C ILE A 82 29.91 2.44 -18.65
N ARG A 83 30.95 2.05 -17.89
CA ARG A 83 31.85 2.98 -17.21
C ARG A 83 32.57 3.93 -18.17
N ALA A 84 32.82 3.50 -19.39
CA ALA A 84 33.48 4.30 -20.43
C ALA A 84 32.52 5.28 -21.13
N LEU A 85 31.20 5.18 -20.93
CA LEU A 85 30.23 6.04 -21.63
C LEU A 85 30.26 7.48 -21.08
N PRO A 86 30.16 8.49 -21.97
CA PRO A 86 30.05 9.87 -21.53
C PRO A 86 28.79 10.11 -20.67
N GLY A 87 28.96 10.77 -19.55
CA GLY A 87 27.86 11.09 -18.63
C GLY A 87 27.68 10.05 -17.51
N VAL A 88 28.47 8.98 -17.46
CA VAL A 88 28.52 8.07 -16.32
C VAL A 88 29.44 8.68 -15.25
N ALA A 89 28.91 8.87 -14.05
CA ALA A 89 29.69 9.27 -12.88
C ALA A 89 30.37 8.06 -12.24
N TRP A 90 29.64 6.98 -12.11
CA TRP A 90 30.07 5.68 -11.59
C TRP A 90 29.11 4.59 -12.08
N ALA A 91 29.58 3.34 -12.10
CA ALA A 91 28.74 2.19 -12.35
C ALA A 91 29.24 1.00 -11.52
N GLU A 92 28.32 0.33 -10.81
CA GLU A 92 28.64 -0.78 -9.90
C GLU A 92 27.71 -1.96 -10.12
N PRO A 93 28.22 -3.20 -10.07
CA PRO A 93 27.43 -4.40 -10.24
C PRO A 93 26.74 -4.78 -8.93
N ILE A 94 25.53 -5.31 -9.02
CA ILE A 94 24.85 -5.97 -7.91
C ILE A 94 24.28 -7.32 -8.36
N LEU A 95 24.41 -8.32 -7.50
CA LEU A 95 23.63 -9.55 -7.58
C LEU A 95 22.38 -9.40 -6.74
N TYR A 96 21.24 -9.83 -7.25
CA TYR A 96 19.97 -9.78 -6.57
C TYR A 96 19.25 -11.12 -6.75
N LEU A 97 19.16 -11.90 -5.68
CA LEU A 97 18.68 -13.29 -5.73
C LEU A 97 17.70 -13.58 -4.58
N PRO A 98 16.57 -14.26 -4.85
CA PRO A 98 15.68 -14.72 -3.80
C PRO A 98 16.29 -15.91 -3.06
N ASP A 99 16.14 -15.93 -1.74
CA ASP A 99 16.48 -17.05 -0.86
C ASP A 99 15.64 -17.00 0.42
N ALA A 100 15.91 -17.89 1.36
CA ALA A 100 15.30 -17.87 2.68
C ALA A 100 16.38 -17.79 3.77
N LEU A 101 16.27 -16.76 4.61
CA LEU A 101 17.01 -16.65 5.84
C LEU A 101 16.40 -17.63 6.86
N ALA A 102 17.16 -18.60 7.28
CA ALA A 102 16.74 -19.64 8.20
C ALA A 102 17.52 -19.62 9.50
N THR A 103 16.82 -19.80 10.61
CA THR A 103 17.37 -19.94 11.96
C THR A 103 16.62 -21.02 12.73
N ALA A 104 17.06 -21.35 13.94
CA ALA A 104 16.28 -22.20 14.84
C ALA A 104 14.90 -21.62 15.18
N GLY A 105 14.75 -20.29 15.13
CA GLY A 105 13.51 -19.57 15.43
C GLY A 105 12.54 -19.43 14.24
N GLY A 106 12.92 -19.88 13.03
CA GLY A 106 12.04 -19.79 11.86
C GLY A 106 12.74 -19.51 10.54
N ARG A 107 11.93 -19.32 9.49
CA ARG A 107 12.39 -18.96 8.14
C ARG A 107 11.68 -17.70 7.68
N GLN A 108 12.45 -16.83 7.04
CA GLN A 108 11.95 -15.59 6.43
C GLN A 108 12.43 -15.51 4.98
N VAL A 109 11.52 -15.28 4.05
CA VAL A 109 11.90 -15.02 2.66
C VAL A 109 12.75 -13.75 2.60
N ALA A 110 13.89 -13.83 1.93
CA ALA A 110 14.84 -12.75 1.82
C ALA A 110 15.33 -12.59 0.38
N TYR A 111 15.44 -11.35 -0.07
CA TYR A 111 16.24 -11.05 -1.25
C TYR A 111 17.66 -10.75 -0.81
N VAL A 112 18.60 -11.47 -1.38
CA VAL A 112 20.02 -11.32 -1.07
C VAL A 112 20.67 -10.41 -2.10
N VAL A 113 21.17 -9.29 -1.63
CA VAL A 113 21.90 -8.32 -2.43
C VAL A 113 23.40 -8.53 -2.21
N GLY A 114 24.08 -8.97 -3.25
CA GLY A 114 25.53 -8.99 -3.32
C GLY A 114 26.04 -7.68 -3.89
N TYR A 115 26.83 -6.92 -3.13
CA TYR A 115 27.39 -5.65 -3.57
C TYR A 115 28.88 -5.54 -3.22
N VAL A 116 29.57 -4.56 -3.78
CA VAL A 116 30.98 -4.26 -3.44
C VAL A 116 30.99 -3.33 -2.23
N PRO A 117 31.50 -3.76 -1.06
CA PRO A 117 31.55 -2.91 0.13
C PRO A 117 32.29 -1.59 -0.13
N GLY A 118 31.73 -0.49 0.37
CA GLY A 118 32.24 0.85 0.11
C GLY A 118 31.77 1.48 -1.20
N GLN A 119 31.08 0.71 -2.06
CA GLN A 119 30.48 1.18 -3.30
C GLN A 119 28.95 1.22 -3.20
N PRO A 120 28.26 1.95 -4.09
CA PRO A 120 26.81 1.95 -4.18
C PRO A 120 26.22 0.55 -4.37
N GLY A 121 25.00 0.31 -3.82
CA GLY A 121 24.28 -0.96 -3.90
C GLY A 121 24.09 -1.66 -2.57
N GLY A 122 24.81 -1.24 -1.52
CA GLY A 122 24.64 -1.75 -0.16
C GLY A 122 23.48 -1.12 0.61
N PRO A 123 23.36 -1.42 1.92
CA PRO A 123 22.31 -0.87 2.77
C PRO A 123 22.48 0.65 2.93
N VAL A 124 21.41 1.40 2.65
CA VAL A 124 21.39 2.87 2.77
C VAL A 124 21.49 3.32 4.23
N SER A 125 20.92 2.54 5.14
CA SER A 125 20.92 2.82 6.57
C SER A 125 21.44 1.62 7.34
N LEU A 126 22.63 1.75 7.88
CA LEU A 126 23.21 0.77 8.81
C LEU A 126 22.93 1.27 10.24
N VAL A 127 22.08 0.57 10.97
CA VAL A 127 21.61 0.98 12.31
C VAL A 127 22.61 0.54 13.39
N ARG A 128 23.19 -0.66 13.22
CA ARG A 128 24.19 -1.23 14.15
C ARG A 128 25.20 -2.06 13.39
N GLY A 129 26.41 -2.16 13.93
CA GLY A 129 27.48 -2.99 13.38
C GLY A 129 28.18 -2.33 12.20
N ARG A 130 28.65 -3.14 11.25
CA ARG A 130 29.45 -2.70 10.10
C ARG A 130 29.01 -3.39 8.81
N ALA A 131 29.47 -2.89 7.67
CA ALA A 131 29.32 -3.51 6.36
C ALA A 131 29.85 -4.96 6.36
N PRO A 132 29.33 -5.84 5.48
CA PRO A 132 29.69 -7.24 5.50
C PRO A 132 31.12 -7.46 5.00
N GLY A 133 31.94 -8.15 5.80
CA GLY A 133 33.21 -8.75 5.41
C GLY A 133 33.00 -10.10 4.75
N PRO A 134 34.10 -10.86 4.46
CA PRO A 134 34.02 -12.21 3.94
C PRO A 134 33.19 -13.13 4.85
N GLY A 135 32.24 -13.87 4.28
CA GLY A 135 31.36 -14.78 5.02
C GLY A 135 30.41 -14.09 6.00
N GLN A 136 30.22 -12.78 5.87
CA GLN A 136 29.34 -11.98 6.74
C GLN A 136 28.13 -11.47 5.99
N VAL A 137 27.04 -11.21 6.76
CA VAL A 137 25.77 -10.71 6.26
C VAL A 137 25.29 -9.53 7.11
N VAL A 138 24.68 -8.55 6.45
CA VAL A 138 23.86 -7.52 7.10
C VAL A 138 22.40 -7.87 6.84
N ILE A 139 21.60 -7.92 7.90
CA ILE A 139 20.16 -8.22 7.83
C ILE A 139 19.35 -7.04 8.34
N ASP A 140 18.04 -7.01 8.04
CA ASP A 140 17.17 -5.97 8.56
C ASP A 140 16.97 -6.13 10.09
N GLN A 141 17.00 -5.01 10.82
CA GLN A 141 16.84 -5.00 12.28
C GLN A 141 15.50 -5.57 12.77
N ARG A 142 14.43 -5.45 11.95
CA ARG A 142 13.11 -5.99 12.30
C ARG A 142 13.12 -7.51 12.25
N VAL A 143 13.74 -8.08 11.23
CA VAL A 143 13.94 -9.54 11.11
C VAL A 143 14.83 -10.04 12.23
N ALA A 144 15.91 -9.33 12.54
CA ALA A 144 16.75 -9.66 13.67
C ALA A 144 15.95 -9.67 14.98
N GLY A 145 15.12 -8.65 15.22
CA GLY A 145 14.26 -8.57 16.41
C GLY A 145 13.22 -9.70 16.48
N SER A 146 12.55 -10.03 15.38
CA SER A 146 11.53 -11.08 15.34
C SER A 146 12.09 -12.49 15.54
N LEU A 147 13.34 -12.72 15.14
CA LEU A 147 14.05 -13.99 15.28
C LEU A 147 14.99 -14.06 16.49
N GLY A 148 15.01 -12.99 17.31
CA GLY A 148 15.89 -12.91 18.50
C GLY A 148 17.38 -12.82 18.18
N LEU A 149 17.76 -12.36 16.98
CA LEU A 149 19.12 -12.31 16.50
C LEU A 149 19.83 -11.00 16.84
N LYS A 150 21.13 -11.08 17.03
CA LYS A 150 22.03 -9.95 17.32
C LYS A 150 23.23 -9.94 16.37
N VAL A 151 23.93 -8.81 16.31
CA VAL A 151 25.24 -8.73 15.65
C VAL A 151 26.20 -9.71 16.31
N GLY A 152 26.84 -10.54 15.51
CA GLY A 152 27.72 -11.63 15.97
C GLY A 152 27.11 -13.02 15.85
N ASP A 153 25.78 -13.14 15.83
CA ASP A 153 25.09 -14.41 15.65
C ASP A 153 25.25 -14.95 14.23
N SER A 154 24.89 -16.22 14.05
CA SER A 154 24.96 -16.90 12.76
C SER A 154 23.55 -17.18 12.21
N VAL A 155 23.41 -17.03 10.91
CA VAL A 155 22.18 -17.35 10.16
C VAL A 155 22.51 -18.25 8.98
N ARG A 156 21.56 -19.08 8.57
CA ARG A 156 21.69 -19.90 7.37
C ARG A 156 21.02 -19.18 6.19
N LEU A 157 21.84 -18.93 5.15
CA LEU A 157 21.42 -18.26 3.93
C LEU A 157 22.24 -18.85 2.77
N LEU A 158 21.64 -19.05 1.58
CA LEU A 158 22.31 -19.62 0.41
C LEU A 158 22.95 -21.00 0.69
N ALA A 159 22.26 -21.83 1.47
CA ALA A 159 22.74 -23.12 1.94
C ALA A 159 24.08 -23.07 2.74
N ARG A 160 24.52 -21.90 3.18
CA ARG A 160 25.72 -21.67 3.99
C ARG A 160 25.40 -20.94 5.28
N THR A 161 26.31 -21.01 6.25
CA THR A 161 26.23 -20.25 7.49
C THR A 161 26.96 -18.92 7.32
N TRP A 162 26.30 -17.82 7.69
CA TRP A 162 26.81 -16.45 7.61
C TRP A 162 26.78 -15.81 8.98
N ARG A 163 27.83 -15.06 9.33
CA ARG A 163 27.86 -14.30 10.58
C ARG A 163 27.27 -12.91 10.36
N ILE A 164 26.34 -12.50 11.23
CA ILE A 164 25.74 -11.17 11.19
C ILE A 164 26.78 -10.13 11.59
N SER A 165 27.17 -9.24 10.66
CA SER A 165 28.09 -8.15 10.89
C SER A 165 27.42 -6.83 11.23
N GLY A 166 26.17 -6.66 10.83
CA GLY A 166 25.42 -5.43 11.04
C GLY A 166 23.92 -5.60 10.84
N LEU A 167 23.18 -4.59 11.26
CA LEU A 167 21.73 -4.50 11.11
C LEU A 167 21.39 -3.26 10.29
N ALA A 168 20.66 -3.45 9.20
CA ALA A 168 20.11 -2.39 8.36
C ALA A 168 18.71 -2.01 8.78
N GLY A 169 18.24 -0.84 8.40
CA GLY A 169 16.89 -0.37 8.71
C GLY A 169 15.99 -0.24 7.49
N GLY A 170 14.73 -0.65 7.67
CA GLY A 170 13.63 -0.25 6.80
C GLY A 170 13.48 -0.98 5.48
N LEU A 171 14.06 -2.15 5.30
CA LEU A 171 14.00 -2.94 4.06
C LEU A 171 13.16 -4.22 4.19
N THR A 172 12.44 -4.40 5.29
CA THR A 172 11.51 -5.50 5.50
C THR A 172 10.10 -5.07 5.17
N ASN A 173 9.37 -5.91 4.42
CA ASN A 173 7.95 -5.79 4.16
C ASN A 173 7.19 -7.02 4.68
N LEU A 174 5.88 -7.10 4.41
CA LEU A 174 5.01 -8.21 4.84
C LEU A 174 5.48 -9.59 4.34
N ALA A 175 6.02 -9.65 3.12
CA ALA A 175 6.32 -10.90 2.43
C ALA A 175 7.81 -11.27 2.53
N ASN A 176 8.70 -10.28 2.50
CA ASN A 176 10.13 -10.51 2.38
C ASN A 176 10.97 -9.43 3.08
N THR A 177 12.26 -9.70 3.17
CA THR A 177 13.29 -8.78 3.66
C THR A 177 14.46 -8.71 2.69
N VAL A 178 15.38 -7.78 2.91
CA VAL A 178 16.62 -7.69 2.15
C VAL A 178 17.79 -7.99 3.07
N ALA A 179 18.68 -8.87 2.60
CA ALA A 179 19.95 -9.18 3.25
C ALA A 179 21.11 -8.76 2.33
N PHE A 180 22.19 -8.24 2.90
CA PHE A 180 23.33 -7.77 2.14
C PHE A 180 24.58 -8.60 2.45
N VAL A 181 25.24 -9.04 1.39
CA VAL A 181 26.50 -9.78 1.46
C VAL A 181 27.49 -9.17 0.46
N ARG A 182 28.74 -9.57 0.52
CA ARG A 182 29.71 -9.15 -0.50
C ARG A 182 29.36 -9.77 -1.85
N PHE A 183 29.54 -9.01 -2.94
CA PHE A 183 29.33 -9.49 -4.31
C PHE A 183 30.08 -10.79 -4.60
N ALA A 184 31.38 -10.83 -4.26
CA ALA A 184 32.23 -12.00 -4.49
C ALA A 184 31.73 -13.25 -3.73
N ASP A 185 31.25 -13.08 -2.50
CA ASP A 185 30.78 -14.21 -1.68
C ASP A 185 29.46 -14.76 -2.23
N LEU A 186 28.54 -13.89 -2.71
CA LEU A 186 27.30 -14.31 -3.34
C LEU A 186 27.55 -14.99 -4.68
N ALA A 187 28.42 -14.41 -5.50
CA ALA A 187 28.84 -15.01 -6.77
C ALA A 187 29.44 -16.42 -6.57
N ALA A 188 30.34 -16.58 -5.60
CA ALA A 188 30.92 -17.86 -5.24
C ALA A 188 29.89 -18.86 -4.68
N ALA A 189 28.94 -18.40 -3.86
CA ALA A 189 27.90 -19.27 -3.27
C ALA A 189 26.92 -19.83 -4.31
N ARG A 190 26.75 -19.16 -5.44
CA ARG A 190 25.82 -19.53 -6.53
C ARG A 190 26.54 -19.91 -7.82
N ASN A 191 27.87 -20.02 -7.82
CA ASN A 191 28.71 -20.32 -9.00
C ASN A 191 28.42 -19.36 -10.17
N LEU A 192 28.22 -18.07 -9.87
CA LEU A 192 27.97 -17.03 -10.87
C LEU A 192 29.29 -16.37 -11.23
N SER A 193 29.88 -16.75 -12.36
CA SER A 193 31.10 -16.14 -12.90
C SER A 193 30.79 -15.30 -14.13
N GLY A 194 31.34 -14.10 -14.20
CA GLY A 194 31.23 -13.24 -15.38
C GLY A 194 29.86 -12.56 -15.58
N ILE A 195 28.93 -12.70 -14.65
CA ILE A 195 27.59 -12.11 -14.74
C ILE A 195 27.24 -11.35 -13.46
N THR A 196 26.31 -10.40 -13.61
CA THR A 196 25.66 -9.68 -12.51
C THR A 196 24.17 -9.62 -12.76
N SER A 197 23.34 -9.41 -11.73
CA SER A 197 21.90 -9.25 -11.93
C SER A 197 21.58 -7.87 -12.52
N TYR A 198 22.16 -6.83 -11.93
CA TYR A 198 21.95 -5.44 -12.36
C TYR A 198 23.26 -4.67 -12.30
N ILE A 199 23.35 -3.61 -13.12
CA ILE A 199 24.39 -2.59 -12.98
C ILE A 199 23.68 -1.31 -12.54
N LEU A 200 24.13 -0.76 -11.42
CA LEU A 200 23.70 0.54 -10.90
C LEU A 200 24.59 1.62 -11.47
N ALA A 201 24.05 2.70 -12.00
CA ALA A 201 24.84 3.79 -12.53
C ALA A 201 24.39 5.15 -11.99
N GLY A 202 25.36 5.99 -11.65
CA GLY A 202 25.16 7.40 -11.34
C GLY A 202 25.39 8.25 -12.58
N ALA A 203 24.54 9.27 -12.77
CA ALA A 203 24.61 10.16 -13.92
C ALA A 203 25.37 11.45 -13.60
N ARG A 204 26.20 11.92 -14.54
CA ARG A 204 26.66 13.32 -14.61
C ARG A 204 25.70 14.10 -15.51
N GLY A 205 24.60 14.59 -14.96
CA GLY A 205 23.57 15.31 -15.69
C GLY A 205 22.24 14.55 -15.76
N ASP A 206 21.56 14.59 -16.91
CA ASP A 206 20.23 14.02 -17.08
C ASP A 206 20.23 12.48 -17.08
N PRO A 207 19.62 11.81 -16.10
CA PRO A 207 19.52 10.35 -16.03
C PRO A 207 18.80 9.72 -17.22
N ALA A 208 17.82 10.39 -17.82
CA ALA A 208 17.07 9.85 -18.94
C ALA A 208 17.95 9.74 -20.19
N ARG A 209 18.79 10.77 -20.44
CA ARG A 209 19.77 10.73 -21.54
C ARG A 209 20.83 9.66 -21.29
N LEU A 210 21.25 9.45 -20.06
CA LEU A 210 22.21 8.40 -19.72
C LEU A 210 21.58 7.01 -19.97
N ALA A 211 20.37 6.77 -19.50
CA ALA A 211 19.66 5.50 -19.71
C ALA A 211 19.54 5.18 -21.20
N HIS A 212 19.14 6.16 -22.02
CA HIS A 212 19.06 5.98 -23.48
C HIS A 212 20.42 5.63 -24.13
N ARG A 213 21.50 6.31 -23.70
CA ARG A 213 22.87 6.01 -24.19
C ARG A 213 23.31 4.61 -23.82
N ILE A 214 23.07 4.18 -22.58
CA ILE A 214 23.42 2.83 -22.14
C ILE A 214 22.69 1.80 -22.99
N THR A 215 21.36 1.98 -23.17
CA THR A 215 20.56 1.07 -24.01
C THR A 215 21.07 1.02 -25.46
N ALA A 216 21.39 2.15 -26.06
CA ALA A 216 21.90 2.22 -27.43
C ALA A 216 23.28 1.54 -27.58
N ALA A 217 24.16 1.69 -26.58
CA ALA A 217 25.51 1.15 -26.63
C ALA A 217 25.62 -0.34 -26.31
N THR A 218 24.70 -0.87 -25.47
CA THR A 218 24.81 -2.24 -24.93
C THR A 218 23.65 -3.15 -25.36
N GLY A 219 22.52 -2.60 -25.79
CA GLY A 219 21.30 -3.35 -26.06
C GLY A 219 20.58 -3.82 -24.78
N LEU A 220 21.06 -3.44 -23.61
CA LEU A 220 20.47 -3.76 -22.30
C LEU A 220 19.27 -2.85 -22.01
N SER A 221 18.41 -3.25 -21.09
CA SER A 221 17.35 -2.41 -20.55
C SER A 221 17.93 -1.45 -19.52
N ALA A 222 18.07 -0.17 -19.84
CA ALA A 222 18.48 0.86 -18.90
C ALA A 222 17.28 1.80 -18.63
N LEU A 223 16.89 1.90 -17.37
CA LEU A 223 15.76 2.71 -16.90
C LEU A 223 16.22 3.66 -15.81
N THR A 224 15.68 4.87 -15.81
CA THR A 224 15.87 5.75 -14.66
C THR A 224 15.28 5.13 -13.40
N ARG A 225 15.78 5.51 -12.22
CA ARG A 225 15.26 5.07 -10.93
C ARG A 225 13.74 5.25 -10.85
N ALA A 226 13.22 6.40 -11.28
CA ALA A 226 11.79 6.68 -11.27
C ALA A 226 10.99 5.73 -12.19
N GLN A 227 11.48 5.47 -13.41
CA GLN A 227 10.87 4.53 -14.36
C GLN A 227 10.90 3.10 -13.83
N PHE A 228 12.06 2.65 -13.30
CA PHE A 228 12.22 1.30 -12.78
C PHE A 228 11.32 1.05 -11.57
N SER A 229 11.25 2.03 -10.65
CA SER A 229 10.34 1.99 -9.50
C SER A 229 8.85 2.02 -9.91
N ALA A 230 8.49 2.78 -10.95
CA ALA A 230 7.13 2.81 -11.47
C ALA A 230 6.72 1.47 -12.09
N GLN A 231 7.60 0.84 -12.87
CA GLN A 231 7.38 -0.49 -13.46
C GLN A 231 7.22 -1.57 -12.39
N GLU A 232 8.05 -1.55 -11.36
CA GLU A 232 7.96 -2.47 -10.22
C GLU A 232 6.60 -2.35 -9.51
N ARG A 233 6.14 -1.10 -9.27
CA ARG A 233 4.82 -0.85 -8.66
C ARG A 233 3.67 -1.30 -9.54
N ALA A 234 3.74 -1.01 -10.84
CA ALA A 234 2.70 -1.40 -11.79
C ALA A 234 2.50 -2.92 -11.81
N LEU A 235 3.59 -3.69 -11.84
CA LEU A 235 3.54 -5.15 -11.85
C LEU A 235 2.83 -5.71 -10.60
N VAL A 236 3.16 -5.21 -9.42
CA VAL A 236 2.53 -5.65 -8.16
C VAL A 236 1.07 -5.20 -8.09
N GLN A 237 0.75 -4.01 -8.63
CA GLN A 237 -0.64 -3.54 -8.75
C GLN A 237 -1.47 -4.44 -9.64
N ASP A 238 -0.95 -4.81 -10.81
CA ASP A 238 -1.66 -5.67 -11.77
C ASP A 238 -1.93 -7.06 -11.19
N MET A 239 -0.96 -7.64 -10.47
CA MET A 239 -1.14 -8.92 -9.77
C MET A 239 -2.21 -8.87 -8.68
N SER A 240 -2.34 -7.73 -8.00
CA SER A 240 -3.24 -7.55 -6.87
C SER A 240 -4.60 -6.98 -7.28
N ALA A 241 -4.71 -6.41 -8.49
CA ALA A 241 -5.85 -5.58 -8.90
C ALA A 241 -7.18 -6.33 -8.80
N GLN A 242 -7.25 -7.56 -9.27
CA GLN A 242 -8.48 -8.36 -9.23
C GLN A 242 -8.95 -8.65 -7.80
N LEU A 243 -8.04 -9.09 -6.93
CA LEU A 243 -8.36 -9.35 -5.52
C LEU A 243 -8.81 -8.08 -4.81
N LEU A 244 -8.11 -6.96 -5.04
CA LEU A 244 -8.45 -5.67 -4.47
C LEU A 244 -9.80 -5.15 -4.95
N GLN A 245 -10.11 -5.33 -6.24
CA GLN A 245 -11.41 -4.96 -6.80
C GLN A 245 -12.55 -5.76 -6.15
N ILE A 246 -12.40 -7.09 -6.00
CA ILE A 246 -13.40 -7.94 -5.35
C ILE A 246 -13.59 -7.52 -3.89
N MET A 247 -12.51 -7.31 -3.14
CA MET A 247 -12.59 -6.91 -1.73
C MET A 247 -13.19 -5.51 -1.56
N ASN A 248 -12.84 -4.56 -2.42
CA ASN A 248 -13.43 -3.23 -2.43
C ASN A 248 -14.93 -3.30 -2.76
N LEU A 249 -15.30 -4.07 -3.79
CA LEU A 249 -16.71 -4.27 -4.15
C LEU A 249 -17.50 -4.87 -3.00
N ALA A 250 -16.99 -5.91 -2.35
CA ALA A 250 -17.63 -6.50 -1.17
C ALA A 250 -17.80 -5.47 -0.04
N GLY A 251 -16.76 -4.69 0.26
CA GLY A 251 -16.82 -3.63 1.26
C GLY A 251 -17.87 -2.56 0.93
N TYR A 252 -17.96 -2.13 -0.33
CA TYR A 252 -18.98 -1.19 -0.77
C TYR A 252 -20.39 -1.80 -0.73
N LEU A 253 -20.59 -3.06 -1.10
CA LEU A 253 -21.88 -3.73 -1.01
C LEU A 253 -22.37 -3.88 0.44
N ILE A 254 -21.47 -4.26 1.35
CA ILE A 254 -21.78 -4.31 2.78
C ILE A 254 -22.15 -2.91 3.30
N GLY A 255 -21.36 -1.89 2.95
CA GLY A 255 -21.65 -0.50 3.31
C GLY A 255 -23.00 -0.03 2.79
N LEU A 256 -23.31 -0.32 1.53
CA LEU A 256 -24.60 -0.01 0.91
C LEU A 256 -25.76 -0.67 1.66
N ALA A 257 -25.65 -1.98 1.93
CA ALA A 257 -26.68 -2.74 2.64
C ALA A 257 -26.94 -2.15 4.04
N VAL A 258 -25.87 -1.85 4.79
CA VAL A 258 -25.98 -1.28 6.14
C VAL A 258 -26.61 0.13 6.10
N ILE A 259 -26.15 0.99 5.18
CA ILE A 259 -26.70 2.36 5.03
C ILE A 259 -28.16 2.29 4.63
N ALA A 260 -28.48 1.48 3.59
CA ALA A 260 -29.87 1.34 3.11
C ALA A 260 -30.80 0.82 4.20
N LEU A 261 -30.40 -0.22 4.93
CA LEU A 261 -31.19 -0.79 6.03
C LEU A 261 -31.39 0.21 7.17
N THR A 262 -30.34 0.93 7.55
CA THR A 262 -30.40 1.93 8.63
C THR A 262 -31.32 3.10 8.27
N LEU A 263 -31.19 3.63 7.04
CA LEU A 263 -32.03 4.70 6.54
C LEU A 263 -33.47 4.24 6.35
N TYR A 264 -33.68 3.02 5.87
CA TYR A 264 -35.00 2.44 5.72
C TYR A 264 -35.72 2.29 7.07
N ALA A 265 -35.04 1.72 8.06
CA ALA A 265 -35.56 1.58 9.42
C ALA A 265 -35.87 2.96 10.08
N ALA A 266 -35.00 3.94 9.89
CA ALA A 266 -35.20 5.30 10.37
C ALA A 266 -36.38 5.99 9.67
N THR A 267 -36.55 5.78 8.38
CA THR A 267 -37.69 6.32 7.60
C THR A 267 -39.00 5.65 8.01
N LEU A 268 -39.01 4.31 8.20
CA LEU A 268 -40.16 3.54 8.57
C LEU A 268 -40.76 4.02 9.93
N SER A 269 -39.91 4.31 10.90
CA SER A 269 -40.34 4.83 12.21
C SER A 269 -40.96 6.23 12.16
N ARG A 270 -40.78 6.97 11.06
CA ARG A 270 -41.25 8.35 10.86
C ARG A 270 -42.24 8.51 9.71
N LEU A 271 -42.76 7.40 9.16
CA LEU A 271 -43.70 7.45 8.06
C LEU A 271 -44.94 8.26 8.43
N ARG A 272 -45.41 8.16 9.68
CA ARG A 272 -46.55 8.93 10.17
C ARG A 272 -46.32 10.44 10.14
N GLU A 273 -45.09 10.87 10.61
CA GLU A 273 -44.70 12.29 10.55
C GLU A 273 -44.60 12.79 9.10
N ALA A 274 -44.04 11.95 8.22
CA ALA A 274 -43.95 12.26 6.79
C ALA A 274 -45.34 12.36 6.13
N GLY A 275 -46.31 11.49 6.50
CA GLY A 275 -47.68 11.54 6.08
C GLY A 275 -48.39 12.82 6.51
N VAL A 276 -48.23 13.23 7.77
CA VAL A 276 -48.77 14.50 8.32
C VAL A 276 -48.20 15.71 7.57
N MET A 277 -46.87 15.73 7.37
CA MET A 277 -46.24 16.80 6.61
C MET A 277 -46.73 16.89 5.17
N LYS A 278 -47.00 15.74 4.53
CA LYS A 278 -47.55 15.67 3.18
C LYS A 278 -48.99 16.17 3.12
N ALA A 279 -49.82 15.83 4.13
CA ALA A 279 -51.18 16.31 4.28
C ALA A 279 -51.25 17.84 4.49
N LEU A 280 -50.24 18.42 5.17
CA LEU A 280 -50.05 19.86 5.36
C LEU A 280 -49.42 20.58 4.13
N GLY A 281 -49.32 19.88 2.98
CA GLY A 281 -48.84 20.47 1.73
C GLY A 281 -47.31 20.50 1.55
N ALA A 282 -46.56 19.72 2.31
CA ALA A 282 -45.10 19.65 2.11
C ALA A 282 -44.76 19.01 0.74
N ARG A 283 -43.97 19.71 -0.06
CA ARG A 283 -43.54 19.22 -1.37
C ARG A 283 -42.68 17.95 -1.21
N PRO A 284 -42.85 16.91 -2.05
CA PRO A 284 -42.09 15.66 -2.00
C PRO A 284 -40.55 15.88 -1.99
N VAL A 285 -40.07 16.90 -2.71
CA VAL A 285 -38.63 17.29 -2.74
C VAL A 285 -38.12 17.69 -1.34
N ARG A 286 -38.95 18.34 -0.51
CA ARG A 286 -38.53 18.72 0.85
C ARG A 286 -38.30 17.49 1.73
N LEU A 287 -39.16 16.49 1.61
CA LEU A 287 -39.03 15.21 2.33
C LEU A 287 -37.82 14.41 1.80
N ALA A 288 -37.60 14.42 0.49
CA ALA A 288 -36.40 13.82 -0.12
C ALA A 288 -35.11 14.44 0.41
N ASN A 289 -35.04 15.77 0.51
CA ASN A 289 -33.89 16.48 1.04
C ASN A 289 -33.61 16.14 2.51
N VAL A 290 -34.62 15.87 3.32
CA VAL A 290 -34.42 15.43 4.72
C VAL A 290 -33.79 14.06 4.76
N VAL A 291 -34.25 13.09 3.96
CA VAL A 291 -33.66 11.73 3.90
C VAL A 291 -32.23 11.78 3.36
N LEU A 292 -32.01 12.54 2.29
CA LEU A 292 -30.68 12.66 1.70
C LEU A 292 -29.68 13.35 2.66
N SER A 293 -30.10 14.43 3.33
CA SER A 293 -29.26 15.08 4.34
C SER A 293 -28.93 14.16 5.51
N GLN A 294 -29.89 13.34 5.95
CA GLN A 294 -29.64 12.32 6.98
C GLN A 294 -28.62 11.28 6.50
N ALA A 295 -28.75 10.79 5.27
CA ALA A 295 -27.80 9.85 4.67
C ALA A 295 -26.37 10.44 4.64
N LEU A 296 -26.24 11.68 4.16
CA LEU A 296 -24.94 12.37 4.08
C LEU A 296 -24.32 12.59 5.46
N TRP A 297 -25.10 12.98 6.46
CA TRP A 297 -24.60 13.13 7.83
C TRP A 297 -24.16 11.79 8.44
N THR A 298 -24.94 10.71 8.22
CA THR A 298 -24.59 9.37 8.71
C THR A 298 -23.27 8.88 8.07
N VAL A 299 -23.16 9.03 6.75
CA VAL A 299 -21.96 8.61 6.01
C VAL A 299 -20.76 9.52 6.34
N GLY A 300 -20.98 10.83 6.49
CA GLY A 300 -19.92 11.75 6.91
C GLY A 300 -19.37 11.41 8.30
N ALA A 301 -20.24 11.12 9.28
CA ALA A 301 -19.83 10.68 10.61
C ALA A 301 -19.13 9.31 10.57
N ALA A 302 -19.65 8.37 9.76
CA ALA A 302 -19.06 7.05 9.55
C ALA A 302 -17.67 7.14 8.92
N LEU A 303 -17.47 8.01 7.93
CA LEU A 303 -16.19 8.25 7.28
C LEU A 303 -15.18 8.87 8.25
N ALA A 304 -15.60 9.87 9.03
CA ALA A 304 -14.74 10.48 10.04
C ALA A 304 -14.29 9.48 11.11
N ALA A 305 -15.22 8.64 11.60
CA ALA A 305 -14.92 7.56 12.54
C ALA A 305 -13.98 6.52 11.93
N ALA A 306 -14.22 6.11 10.68
CA ALA A 306 -13.38 5.15 9.96
C ALA A 306 -11.96 5.70 9.74
N LEU A 307 -11.81 6.96 9.35
CA LEU A 307 -10.49 7.62 9.21
C LEU A 307 -9.74 7.69 10.54
N GLY A 308 -10.41 8.13 11.61
CA GLY A 308 -9.81 8.19 12.94
C GLY A 308 -9.35 6.82 13.44
N LEU A 309 -10.18 5.79 13.23
CA LEU A 309 -9.84 4.42 13.65
C LEU A 309 -8.75 3.82 12.76
N THR A 310 -8.74 4.08 11.43
CA THR A 310 -7.65 3.68 10.54
C THR A 310 -6.34 4.30 10.97
N PHE A 311 -6.33 5.59 11.32
CA PHE A 311 -5.14 6.27 11.82
C PHE A 311 -4.66 5.67 13.15
N ALA A 312 -5.56 5.42 14.09
CA ALA A 312 -5.22 4.79 15.37
C ALA A 312 -4.63 3.38 15.17
N LEU A 313 -5.27 2.56 14.33
CA LEU A 313 -4.77 1.22 13.98
C LEU A 313 -3.42 1.28 13.26
N ALA A 314 -3.21 2.26 12.36
CA ALA A 314 -1.92 2.46 11.70
C ALA A 314 -0.78 2.72 12.71
N VAL A 315 -1.04 3.55 13.72
CA VAL A 315 -0.07 3.83 14.79
C VAL A 315 0.20 2.59 15.65
N VAL A 316 -0.83 1.84 16.02
CA VAL A 316 -0.70 0.61 16.82
C VAL A 316 0.05 -0.45 16.04
N LEU A 317 -0.36 -0.74 14.80
CA LEU A 317 0.28 -1.74 13.94
C LEU A 317 1.74 -1.37 13.63
N GLY A 318 2.03 -0.08 13.43
CA GLY A 318 3.40 0.39 13.24
C GLY A 318 4.32 0.15 14.45
N ARG A 319 3.75 0.08 15.66
CA ARG A 319 4.50 -0.20 16.91
C ARG A 319 4.60 -1.69 17.22
N THR A 320 3.55 -2.46 16.96
CA THR A 320 3.44 -3.87 17.37
C THR A 320 3.77 -4.85 16.26
N ALA A 321 3.30 -4.58 15.05
CA ALA A 321 3.49 -5.44 13.87
C ALA A 321 4.45 -4.75 12.89
N GLY A 322 5.73 -4.70 13.24
CA GLY A 322 6.76 -3.94 12.53
C GLY A 322 6.89 -4.21 11.02
N ASN A 323 6.28 -5.28 10.51
CA ASN A 323 6.31 -5.65 9.10
C ASN A 323 5.15 -5.07 8.28
N VAL A 324 4.12 -4.50 8.92
CA VAL A 324 2.95 -3.92 8.26
C VAL A 324 3.11 -2.41 8.19
N SER A 325 3.25 -1.89 6.98
CA SER A 325 3.21 -0.44 6.75
C SER A 325 1.80 -0.05 6.33
N VAL A 326 1.12 0.74 7.14
CA VAL A 326 -0.20 1.29 6.83
C VAL A 326 -0.01 2.74 6.40
N VAL A 327 -0.23 3.02 5.12
CA VAL A 327 -0.04 4.36 4.55
C VAL A 327 -1.35 4.88 3.99
N LEU A 328 -1.90 5.89 4.65
CA LEU A 328 -3.05 6.63 4.16
C LEU A 328 -2.58 7.61 3.07
N ASP A 329 -2.93 7.29 1.83
CA ASP A 329 -2.69 8.17 0.69
C ASP A 329 -3.91 9.07 0.45
N PRO A 330 -3.72 10.41 0.28
CA PRO A 330 -4.83 11.34 0.07
C PRO A 330 -5.73 10.97 -1.11
N GLY A 331 -5.15 10.44 -2.20
CA GLY A 331 -5.93 9.99 -3.37
C GLY A 331 -6.83 8.79 -3.05
N SER A 332 -6.36 7.86 -2.22
CA SER A 332 -7.17 6.72 -1.77
C SER A 332 -8.30 7.17 -0.83
N VAL A 333 -8.01 8.09 0.09
CA VAL A 333 -9.05 8.68 0.96
C VAL A 333 -10.11 9.40 0.13
N ALA A 334 -9.72 10.19 -0.87
CA ALA A 334 -10.66 10.88 -1.76
C ALA A 334 -11.55 9.90 -2.54
N ARG A 335 -10.99 8.81 -3.08
CA ARG A 335 -11.77 7.77 -3.77
C ARG A 335 -12.78 7.09 -2.84
N VAL A 336 -12.38 6.75 -1.62
CA VAL A 336 -13.27 6.14 -0.62
C VAL A 336 -14.36 7.13 -0.20
N ALA A 337 -14.03 8.41 0.00
CA ALA A 337 -15.01 9.45 0.30
C ALA A 337 -16.03 9.64 -0.83
N ALA A 338 -15.58 9.68 -2.09
CA ALA A 338 -16.48 9.74 -3.24
C ALA A 338 -17.39 8.51 -3.33
N GLY A 339 -16.84 7.30 -3.15
CA GLY A 339 -17.61 6.07 -3.07
C GLY A 339 -18.64 6.09 -1.93
N ALA A 340 -18.27 6.60 -0.76
CA ALA A 340 -19.17 6.74 0.38
C ALA A 340 -20.34 7.69 0.10
N ILE A 341 -20.10 8.80 -0.61
CA ILE A 341 -21.17 9.73 -1.04
C ILE A 341 -22.13 9.05 -2.03
N ILE A 342 -21.60 8.32 -3.00
CA ILE A 342 -22.41 7.52 -3.95
C ILE A 342 -23.25 6.51 -3.20
N LEU A 343 -22.67 5.80 -2.23
CA LEU A 343 -23.39 4.84 -1.38
C LEU A 343 -24.49 5.52 -0.56
N ALA A 344 -24.26 6.73 -0.03
CA ALA A 344 -25.28 7.49 0.67
C ALA A 344 -26.47 7.81 -0.24
N ALA A 345 -26.19 8.23 -1.47
CA ALA A 345 -27.24 8.53 -2.45
C ALA A 345 -28.04 7.26 -2.85
N LEU A 346 -27.34 6.17 -3.16
CA LEU A 346 -27.96 4.89 -3.51
C LEU A 346 -28.74 4.29 -2.34
N GLY A 347 -28.19 4.31 -1.12
CA GLY A 347 -28.86 3.81 0.08
C GLY A 347 -30.10 4.61 0.47
N ALA A 348 -30.16 5.88 0.08
CA ALA A 348 -31.34 6.72 0.27
C ALA A 348 -32.48 6.43 -0.71
N LEU A 349 -32.25 5.72 -1.84
CA LEU A 349 -33.29 5.49 -2.86
C LEU A 349 -34.47 4.69 -2.32
N ALA A 350 -34.24 3.59 -1.61
CA ALA A 350 -35.30 2.76 -1.07
C ALA A 350 -36.20 3.52 -0.06
N PRO A 351 -35.66 4.25 0.93
CA PRO A 351 -36.47 5.13 1.79
C PRO A 351 -37.20 6.23 1.02
N LEU A 352 -36.56 6.85 0.02
CA LEU A 352 -37.16 7.89 -0.80
C LEU A 352 -38.41 7.40 -1.55
N ILE A 353 -38.30 6.24 -2.22
CA ILE A 353 -39.41 5.62 -2.92
C ILE A 353 -40.56 5.34 -1.94
N ARG A 354 -40.24 4.89 -0.73
CA ARG A 354 -41.24 4.61 0.31
C ARG A 354 -41.95 5.87 0.75
N VAL A 355 -41.24 6.96 1.01
CA VAL A 355 -41.83 8.27 1.38
C VAL A 355 -42.70 8.83 0.26
N TRP A 356 -42.31 8.68 -1.00
CA TRP A 356 -43.10 9.16 -2.13
C TRP A 356 -44.43 8.39 -2.28
N ARG A 357 -44.44 7.10 -1.93
CA ARG A 357 -45.63 6.23 -2.03
C ARG A 357 -46.53 6.28 -0.80
N VAL A 358 -46.22 7.07 0.23
CA VAL A 358 -47.11 7.23 1.39
C VAL A 358 -48.37 7.98 0.98
N ASP A 359 -49.51 7.31 1.17
CA ASP A 359 -50.80 7.93 1.01
C ASP A 359 -51.19 8.71 2.29
N PRO A 360 -51.43 10.05 2.20
CA PRO A 360 -51.82 10.85 3.35
C PRO A 360 -53.10 10.35 4.05
N MET A 361 -54.01 9.70 3.32
CA MET A 361 -55.27 9.19 3.88
C MET A 361 -55.08 8.02 4.83
N THR A 362 -53.98 7.25 4.69
CA THR A 362 -53.69 6.11 5.59
C THR A 362 -53.31 6.54 6.99
N VAL A 363 -52.87 7.79 7.19
CA VAL A 363 -52.47 8.34 8.48
C VAL A 363 -53.68 8.71 9.38
N PHE A 364 -54.85 8.98 8.76
CA PHE A 364 -56.07 9.37 9.45
C PHE A 364 -57.04 8.22 9.67
N ARG A 365 -56.72 7.01 9.22
CA ARG A 365 -57.59 5.82 9.30
C ARG A 365 -57.34 4.94 10.53
N ARG A 366 -57.09 5.57 11.67
CA ARG A 366 -57.13 4.90 12.99
C ARG A 366 -57.68 5.83 14.04
#